data_197426cc5054faeb3c23d7504baa94b0
#
_entry.id   197426cc5054faeb3c23d7504baa94b0
#
_cell.length_a   1.000
_cell.length_b   1.000
_cell.length_c   1.000
_cell.angle_alpha   90.00
_cell.angle_beta   90.00
_cell.angle_gamma   90.00
#
_symmetry.space_group_name_H-M   'P 1'
#
loop_
_entity.id
_entity.type
_entity.pdbx_description
1 polymer ?
#
loop_
_entity_poly.entity_id
_entity_poly.type
_entity_poly.pdbx_seq_one_letter_code
_entity_poly.pdbx_strand_id
1 'polypeptide(L)'
;MIMKHTFLVKEWFGAFLSLLFPRCCVVCGRPLAKGEECICAVCNMDLPRTDYHLRRDNPVELLFWGKFPLERATSFFYYRKGSDFRRILHLLKYGGQKEIGAIMGRYMAVELIESGFFQGIDVIIPIPLHETKQRIRGYNQSEWIARGIAAVTGIPVDTEAVVRRKYTETQTRKSIFERWELSLIHISEPTRPRLIS
;
A
#
# COMPACT_ATOMS: atom_id res chain seq x y z
N MET A 1 20.38 -38.14 10.49
CA MET A 1 21.60 -37.30 10.49
C MET A 1 21.81 -36.51 9.19
N ILE A 2 21.18 -36.90 8.08
CA ILE A 2 21.34 -36.29 6.73
C ILE A 2 20.59 -34.96 6.57
N MET A 3 19.49 -34.72 7.29
CA MET A 3 18.67 -33.50 7.16
C MET A 3 19.33 -32.20 7.67
N LYS A 4 20.25 -32.25 8.62
CA LYS A 4 20.95 -31.07 9.15
C LYS A 4 21.99 -30.50 8.17
N HIS A 5 22.65 -31.32 7.35
CA HIS A 5 23.65 -30.88 6.39
C HIS A 5 23.04 -30.11 5.20
N THR A 6 21.85 -30.54 4.72
CA THR A 6 21.18 -29.87 3.60
C THR A 6 20.65 -28.49 3.99
N PHE A 7 20.29 -28.28 5.25
CA PHE A 7 19.83 -26.99 5.76
C PHE A 7 21.00 -25.99 5.83
N LEU A 8 22.14 -26.42 6.36
CA LEU A 8 23.36 -25.61 6.45
C LEU A 8 23.88 -25.17 5.06
N VAL A 9 23.90 -26.08 4.08
CA VAL A 9 24.36 -25.75 2.72
C VAL A 9 23.46 -24.70 2.04
N LYS A 10 22.14 -24.79 2.22
CA LYS A 10 21.21 -23.78 1.72
C LYS A 10 21.40 -22.41 2.38
N GLU A 11 21.65 -22.36 3.67
CA GLU A 11 21.92 -21.09 4.37
C GLU A 11 23.24 -20.46 3.91
N TRP A 12 24.30 -21.26 3.77
CA TRP A 12 25.59 -20.78 3.28
C TRP A 12 25.53 -20.28 1.84
N PHE A 13 24.80 -20.99 0.97
CA PHE A 13 24.62 -20.57 -0.42
C PHE A 13 23.75 -19.31 -0.50
N GLY A 14 22.71 -19.20 0.33
CA GLY A 14 21.90 -17.98 0.46
C GLY A 14 22.72 -16.79 0.97
N ALA A 15 23.58 -17.00 1.96
CA ALA A 15 24.48 -15.98 2.48
C ALA A 15 25.51 -15.52 1.43
N PHE A 16 26.09 -16.47 0.66
CA PHE A 16 27.00 -16.17 -0.43
C PHE A 16 26.32 -15.38 -1.56
N LEU A 17 25.10 -15.76 -1.96
CA LEU A 17 24.31 -15.02 -2.95
C LEU A 17 23.94 -13.63 -2.45
N SER A 18 23.62 -13.46 -1.17
CA SER A 18 23.31 -12.16 -0.59
C SER A 18 24.53 -11.23 -0.50
N LEU A 19 25.73 -11.78 -0.51
CA LEU A 19 26.98 -11.01 -0.59
C LEU A 19 27.21 -10.45 -2.01
N LEU A 20 26.87 -11.25 -3.05
CA LEU A 20 27.01 -10.84 -4.45
C LEU A 20 25.83 -9.98 -4.94
N PHE A 21 24.64 -10.24 -4.42
CA PHE A 21 23.39 -9.56 -4.79
C PHE A 21 22.64 -9.12 -3.53
N PRO A 22 23.16 -8.13 -2.79
CA PRO A 22 22.51 -7.66 -1.58
C PRO A 22 21.16 -7.04 -1.90
N ARG A 23 20.15 -7.34 -1.06
CA ARG A 23 18.91 -6.57 -1.08
C ARG A 23 19.20 -5.16 -0.63
N CYS A 24 18.82 -4.18 -1.43
CA CYS A 24 19.09 -2.78 -1.15
C CYS A 24 17.84 -2.02 -0.74
N CYS A 25 18.01 -1.06 0.15
CA CYS A 25 16.99 -0.11 0.54
C CYS A 25 16.48 0.65 -0.69
N VAL A 26 15.16 0.62 -0.94
CA VAL A 26 14.55 1.28 -2.10
C VAL A 26 14.67 2.81 -2.07
N VAL A 27 14.95 3.39 -0.90
CA VAL A 27 15.13 4.84 -0.72
C VAL A 27 16.58 5.24 -0.94
N CYS A 28 17.50 4.75 -0.11
CA CYS A 28 18.90 5.21 -0.10
C CYS A 28 19.87 4.31 -0.86
N GLY A 29 19.45 3.13 -1.32
CA GLY A 29 20.28 2.18 -2.05
C GLY A 29 21.28 1.39 -1.18
N ARG A 30 21.39 1.63 0.13
CA ARG A 30 22.27 0.87 1.02
C ARG A 30 21.79 -0.58 1.18
N PRO A 31 22.69 -1.56 1.35
CA PRO A 31 22.32 -2.92 1.66
C PRO A 31 21.44 -2.99 2.90
N LEU A 32 20.41 -3.84 2.85
CA LEU A 32 19.49 -4.07 3.95
C LEU A 32 20.10 -5.06 4.95
N ALA A 33 19.97 -4.75 6.24
CA ALA A 33 20.35 -5.65 7.31
C ALA A 33 19.35 -6.82 7.45
N LYS A 34 19.71 -7.82 8.26
CA LYS A 34 18.80 -8.93 8.58
C LYS A 34 17.57 -8.39 9.32
N GLY A 35 16.39 -8.71 8.80
CA GLY A 35 15.11 -8.22 9.34
C GLY A 35 14.58 -6.95 8.67
N GLU A 36 15.39 -6.24 7.90
CA GLU A 36 14.90 -5.15 7.05
C GLU A 36 14.34 -5.71 5.73
N GLU A 37 13.25 -5.13 5.24
CA GLU A 37 12.52 -5.71 4.10
C GLU A 37 12.67 -4.90 2.80
N CYS A 38 12.19 -3.66 2.76
CA CYS A 38 12.27 -2.80 1.57
C CYS A 38 12.96 -1.46 1.85
N ILE A 39 12.89 -0.96 3.08
CA ILE A 39 13.58 0.24 3.54
C ILE A 39 14.43 -0.09 4.78
N CYS A 40 15.60 0.53 4.89
CA CYS A 40 16.45 0.36 6.06
C CYS A 40 15.89 1.14 7.27
N ALA A 41 16.35 0.79 8.48
CA ALA A 41 15.89 1.42 9.73
C ALA A 41 16.04 2.95 9.68
N VAL A 42 17.16 3.47 9.18
CA VAL A 42 17.39 4.91 9.04
C VAL A 42 16.33 5.55 8.14
N CYS A 43 16.10 5.01 6.93
CA CYS A 43 15.08 5.54 6.04
C CYS A 43 13.66 5.36 6.60
N ASN A 44 13.43 4.34 7.43
CA ASN A 44 12.15 4.20 8.11
C ASN A 44 11.96 5.27 9.20
N MET A 45 13.01 5.62 9.94
CA MET A 45 12.97 6.72 10.91
C MET A 45 12.77 8.08 10.23
N ASP A 46 13.45 8.30 9.10
CA ASP A 46 13.40 9.56 8.33
C ASP A 46 12.15 9.65 7.42
N LEU A 47 11.29 8.62 7.39
CA LEU A 47 10.07 8.64 6.59
C LEU A 47 9.21 9.83 7.02
N PRO A 48 8.84 10.74 6.09
CA PRO A 48 8.11 11.96 6.43
C PRO A 48 6.64 11.65 6.77
N ARG A 49 6.41 11.06 7.94
CA ARG A 49 5.08 10.68 8.43
C ARG A 49 4.18 11.89 8.59
N THR A 50 2.89 11.69 8.44
CA THR A 50 1.90 12.76 8.62
C THR A 50 1.36 12.82 10.04
N ASP A 51 1.31 11.69 10.72
CA ASP A 51 0.72 11.49 12.04
C ASP A 51 -0.75 11.94 12.13
N TYR A 52 -1.44 11.98 10.98
CA TYR A 52 -2.83 12.43 10.90
C TYR A 52 -3.80 11.49 11.60
N HIS A 53 -3.44 10.24 11.77
CA HIS A 53 -4.24 9.26 12.53
C HIS A 53 -4.36 9.60 14.02
N LEU A 54 -3.44 10.43 14.57
CA LEU A 54 -3.44 10.82 15.97
C LEU A 54 -4.41 11.97 16.30
N ARG A 55 -5.00 12.63 15.29
CA ARG A 55 -5.87 13.79 15.49
C ARG A 55 -7.11 13.73 14.64
N ARG A 56 -8.22 14.23 15.18
CA ARG A 56 -9.46 14.48 14.43
C ARG A 56 -9.33 15.78 13.63
N ASP A 57 -10.19 15.93 12.62
CA ASP A 57 -10.24 17.11 11.74
C ASP A 57 -8.88 17.39 11.06
N ASN A 58 -8.16 16.32 10.76
CA ASN A 58 -6.90 16.42 10.05
C ASN A 58 -7.11 16.84 8.58
N PRO A 59 -6.08 17.34 7.89
CA PRO A 59 -6.21 17.83 6.51
C PRO A 59 -6.81 16.84 5.52
N VAL A 60 -6.71 15.53 5.77
CA VAL A 60 -7.32 14.51 4.90
C VAL A 60 -8.83 14.42 5.17
N GLU A 61 -9.26 14.42 6.43
CA GLU A 61 -10.68 14.43 6.80
C GLU A 61 -11.41 15.67 6.28
N LEU A 62 -10.77 16.83 6.40
CA LEU A 62 -11.33 18.10 5.89
C LEU A 62 -11.59 18.11 4.38
N LEU A 63 -10.83 17.34 3.58
CA LEU A 63 -11.10 17.22 2.14
C LEU A 63 -12.45 16.56 1.83
N PHE A 64 -12.95 15.72 2.74
CA PHE A 64 -14.22 15.00 2.58
C PHE A 64 -15.42 15.71 3.24
N TRP A 65 -15.15 16.73 4.04
CA TRP A 65 -16.18 17.42 4.82
C TRP A 65 -17.30 17.99 3.94
N GLY A 66 -18.55 17.70 4.30
CA GLY A 66 -19.74 18.10 3.55
C GLY A 66 -19.95 17.39 2.20
N LYS A 67 -19.06 16.45 1.83
CA LYS A 67 -19.15 15.72 0.56
C LYS A 67 -19.47 14.25 0.74
N PHE A 68 -18.97 13.65 1.82
CA PHE A 68 -19.11 12.24 2.08
C PHE A 68 -19.09 11.98 3.60
N PRO A 69 -20.03 11.16 4.14
CA PRO A 69 -19.99 10.77 5.53
C PRO A 69 -18.77 9.88 5.77
N LEU A 70 -17.82 10.37 6.55
CA LEU A 70 -16.56 9.71 6.82
C LEU A 70 -16.28 9.70 8.31
N GLU A 71 -16.05 8.54 8.88
CA GLU A 71 -15.69 8.40 10.30
C GLU A 71 -14.28 8.93 10.57
N ARG A 72 -13.30 8.45 9.78
CA ARG A 72 -11.89 8.86 9.88
C ARG A 72 -11.20 8.78 8.52
N ALA A 73 -10.19 9.63 8.35
CA ALA A 73 -9.26 9.53 7.22
C ALA A 73 -7.83 9.85 7.65
N THR A 74 -6.87 9.23 6.98
CA THR A 74 -5.45 9.50 7.22
C THR A 74 -4.64 9.34 5.95
N SER A 75 -3.41 9.82 5.97
CA SER A 75 -2.36 9.45 5.02
C SER A 75 -1.11 9.04 5.79
N PHE A 76 -0.32 8.13 5.25
CA PHE A 76 0.81 7.56 5.98
C PHE A 76 2.01 8.49 5.98
N PHE A 77 2.41 9.02 4.82
CA PHE A 77 3.55 9.94 4.69
C PHE A 77 3.34 10.98 3.61
N TYR A 78 4.07 12.09 3.71
CA TYR A 78 4.03 13.17 2.73
C TYR A 78 4.74 12.78 1.44
N TYR A 79 4.09 13.03 0.30
CA TYR A 79 4.72 12.97 -1.00
C TYR A 79 5.32 14.34 -1.36
N ARG A 80 6.64 14.40 -1.49
CA ARG A 80 7.35 15.61 -1.96
C ARG A 80 8.07 15.30 -3.28
N LYS A 81 7.87 16.17 -4.30
CA LYS A 81 8.67 16.10 -5.53
C LYS A 81 10.14 16.33 -5.18
N GLY A 82 11.04 15.49 -5.71
CA GLY A 82 12.47 15.58 -5.40
C GLY A 82 12.94 14.76 -4.19
N SER A 83 12.03 14.29 -3.32
CA SER A 83 12.39 13.41 -2.21
C SER A 83 12.69 11.99 -2.71
N ASP A 84 13.70 11.34 -2.11
CA ASP A 84 14.04 9.94 -2.40
C ASP A 84 12.92 8.97 -2.03
N PHE A 85 12.05 9.33 -1.08
CA PHE A 85 10.87 8.54 -0.70
C PHE A 85 9.85 8.37 -1.83
N ARG A 86 9.87 9.21 -2.87
CA ARG A 86 9.06 9.02 -4.08
C ARG A 86 9.34 7.68 -4.77
N ARG A 87 10.54 7.10 -4.58
CA ARG A 87 10.94 5.83 -5.17
C ARG A 87 10.06 4.68 -4.70
N ILE A 88 9.60 4.71 -3.44
CA ILE A 88 8.64 3.74 -2.89
C ILE A 88 7.40 3.65 -3.79
N LEU A 89 6.76 4.81 -4.05
CA LEU A 89 5.55 4.87 -4.88
C LEU A 89 5.83 4.59 -6.35
N HIS A 90 7.00 4.99 -6.86
CA HIS A 90 7.40 4.74 -8.24
C HIS A 90 7.60 3.24 -8.51
N LEU A 91 8.33 2.55 -7.65
CA LEU A 91 8.57 1.11 -7.75
C LEU A 91 7.28 0.32 -7.58
N LEU A 92 6.41 0.73 -6.65
CA LEU A 92 5.09 0.16 -6.46
C LEU A 92 4.18 0.37 -7.67
N LYS A 93 4.32 1.43 -8.45
CA LYS A 93 3.45 1.71 -9.62
C LYS A 93 4.00 1.21 -10.94
N TYR A 94 5.32 1.19 -11.10
CA TYR A 94 5.98 0.99 -12.39
C TYR A 94 7.13 -0.01 -12.34
N GLY A 95 7.64 -0.35 -11.17
CA GLY A 95 8.76 -1.27 -10.99
C GLY A 95 8.36 -2.74 -10.81
N GLY A 96 7.08 -3.08 -10.87
CA GLY A 96 6.61 -4.46 -10.66
C GLY A 96 6.77 -4.98 -9.22
N GLN A 97 7.21 -4.15 -8.29
CA GLN A 97 7.55 -4.56 -6.91
C GLN A 97 6.32 -4.42 -5.99
N LYS A 98 5.37 -5.32 -6.16
CA LYS A 98 4.10 -5.34 -5.39
C LYS A 98 4.33 -5.57 -3.89
N GLU A 99 5.39 -6.27 -3.52
CA GLU A 99 5.79 -6.56 -2.13
C GLU A 99 6.00 -5.28 -1.31
N ILE A 100 6.49 -4.21 -1.95
CA ILE A 100 6.62 -2.89 -1.31
C ILE A 100 5.27 -2.41 -0.77
N GLY A 101 4.18 -2.64 -1.50
CA GLY A 101 2.83 -2.30 -1.05
C GLY A 101 2.45 -3.01 0.24
N ALA A 102 2.69 -4.33 0.33
CA ALA A 102 2.40 -5.10 1.52
C ALA A 102 3.27 -4.68 2.71
N ILE A 103 4.56 -4.41 2.49
CA ILE A 103 5.47 -3.96 3.54
C ILE A 103 5.04 -2.59 4.08
N MET A 104 4.75 -1.64 3.20
CA MET A 104 4.30 -0.30 3.60
C MET A 104 2.93 -0.36 4.28
N GLY A 105 2.05 -1.27 3.85
CA GLY A 105 0.77 -1.53 4.51
C GLY A 105 0.95 -2.06 5.93
N ARG A 106 1.91 -2.96 6.17
CA ARG A 106 2.24 -3.43 7.53
C ARG A 106 2.78 -2.30 8.40
N TYR A 107 3.71 -1.49 7.92
CA TYR A 107 4.24 -0.37 8.68
C TYR A 107 3.14 0.62 9.06
N MET A 108 2.29 0.98 8.11
CA MET A 108 1.13 1.84 8.36
C MET A 108 0.20 1.22 9.40
N ALA A 109 -0.12 -0.07 9.30
CA ALA A 109 -1.05 -0.73 10.21
C ALA A 109 -0.52 -0.75 11.65
N VAL A 110 0.77 -1.04 11.85
CA VAL A 110 1.40 -1.03 13.19
C VAL A 110 1.24 0.34 13.86
N GLU A 111 1.46 1.43 13.14
CA GLU A 111 1.30 2.78 13.69
C GLU A 111 -0.17 3.14 13.97
N LEU A 112 -1.08 2.72 13.09
CA LEU A 112 -2.50 3.07 13.20
C LEU A 112 -3.25 2.26 14.29
N ILE A 113 -2.80 1.04 14.60
CA ILE A 113 -3.42 0.21 15.63
C ILE A 113 -3.41 0.90 17.00
N GLU A 114 -2.30 1.51 17.36
CA GLU A 114 -2.13 2.18 18.65
C GLU A 114 -3.12 3.34 18.86
N SER A 115 -3.55 4.00 17.79
CA SER A 115 -4.53 5.09 17.82
C SER A 115 -5.99 4.62 17.82
N GLY A 116 -6.25 3.32 17.79
CA GLY A 116 -7.59 2.76 17.66
C GLY A 116 -8.24 3.02 16.30
N PHE A 117 -7.46 3.34 15.26
CA PHE A 117 -7.98 3.70 13.94
C PHE A 117 -8.82 2.60 13.29
N PHE A 118 -8.55 1.34 13.60
CA PHE A 118 -9.25 0.18 13.04
C PHE A 118 -10.43 -0.31 13.87
N GLN A 119 -10.79 0.36 14.96
CA GLN A 119 -11.94 -0.03 15.78
C GLN A 119 -13.23 0.06 14.98
N GLY A 120 -14.05 -1.01 15.00
CA GLY A 120 -15.31 -1.08 14.30
C GLY A 120 -15.19 -1.27 12.78
N ILE A 121 -14.02 -1.62 12.26
CA ILE A 121 -13.83 -1.94 10.85
C ILE A 121 -13.91 -3.45 10.66
N ASP A 122 -14.90 -3.90 9.87
CA ASP A 122 -15.17 -5.32 9.59
C ASP A 122 -14.45 -5.81 8.33
N VAL A 123 -14.16 -4.91 7.36
CA VAL A 123 -13.58 -5.27 6.07
C VAL A 123 -12.74 -4.13 5.49
N ILE A 124 -11.66 -4.48 4.80
CA ILE A 124 -10.82 -3.54 4.04
C ILE A 124 -11.15 -3.69 2.56
N ILE A 125 -11.58 -2.61 1.93
CA ILE A 125 -11.92 -2.59 0.50
C ILE A 125 -10.87 -1.75 -0.24
N PRO A 126 -9.98 -2.38 -1.03
CA PRO A 126 -8.99 -1.64 -1.81
C PRO A 126 -9.66 -0.92 -2.98
N ILE A 127 -9.25 0.32 -3.25
CA ILE A 127 -9.72 1.05 -4.43
C ILE A 127 -9.37 0.26 -5.69
N PRO A 128 -10.38 -0.08 -6.54
CA PRO A 128 -10.16 -0.90 -7.71
C PRO A 128 -9.37 -0.17 -8.79
N LEU A 129 -8.55 -0.91 -9.50
CA LEU A 129 -7.88 -0.47 -10.71
C LEU A 129 -8.68 -0.94 -11.93
N HIS A 130 -8.80 -0.09 -12.97
CA HIS A 130 -9.44 -0.51 -14.23
C HIS A 130 -8.65 -1.67 -14.86
N GLU A 131 -9.32 -2.65 -15.44
CA GLU A 131 -8.70 -3.87 -15.98
C GLU A 131 -7.52 -3.60 -16.91
N THR A 132 -7.65 -2.62 -17.82
CA THR A 132 -6.55 -2.23 -18.72
C THR A 132 -5.29 -1.83 -17.97
N LYS A 133 -5.43 -1.05 -16.87
CA LYS A 133 -4.29 -0.66 -16.05
C LYS A 133 -3.75 -1.81 -15.22
N GLN A 134 -4.63 -2.71 -14.78
CA GLN A 134 -4.24 -3.90 -14.05
C GLN A 134 -3.43 -4.86 -14.93
N ARG A 135 -3.83 -5.03 -16.19
CA ARG A 135 -3.07 -5.82 -17.18
C ARG A 135 -1.68 -5.22 -17.44
N ILE A 136 -1.58 -3.90 -17.59
CA ILE A 136 -0.30 -3.20 -17.82
C ILE A 136 0.63 -3.30 -16.60
N ARG A 137 0.08 -3.19 -15.39
CA ARG A 137 0.86 -3.17 -14.13
C ARG A 137 1.08 -4.55 -13.54
N GLY A 138 0.26 -5.54 -13.91
CA GLY A 138 0.26 -6.90 -13.38
C GLY A 138 -0.47 -7.05 -12.04
N TYR A 139 -0.79 -5.95 -11.33
CA TYR A 139 -1.46 -5.97 -10.02
C TYR A 139 -2.12 -4.64 -9.66
N ASN A 140 -3.00 -4.68 -8.65
CA ASN A 140 -3.58 -3.49 -8.03
C ASN A 140 -2.75 -3.09 -6.80
N GLN A 141 -2.17 -1.90 -6.80
CA GLN A 141 -1.33 -1.37 -5.72
C GLN A 141 -2.09 -1.26 -4.39
N SER A 142 -3.35 -0.78 -4.45
CA SER A 142 -4.19 -0.62 -3.26
C SER A 142 -4.49 -1.97 -2.60
N GLU A 143 -4.64 -3.03 -3.38
CA GLU A 143 -4.83 -4.38 -2.88
C GLU A 143 -3.61 -4.89 -2.10
N TRP A 144 -2.41 -4.66 -2.61
CA TRP A 144 -1.19 -5.09 -1.91
C TRP A 144 -0.97 -4.32 -0.60
N ILE A 145 -1.32 -3.03 -0.56
CA ILE A 145 -1.32 -2.25 0.69
C ILE A 145 -2.36 -2.82 1.66
N ALA A 146 -3.59 -3.08 1.18
CA ALA A 146 -4.66 -3.67 2.00
C ALA A 146 -4.27 -5.03 2.57
N ARG A 147 -3.63 -5.91 1.78
CA ARG A 147 -3.09 -7.20 2.25
C ARG A 147 -2.04 -7.01 3.36
N GLY A 148 -1.19 -5.99 3.25
CA GLY A 148 -0.23 -5.65 4.29
C GLY A 148 -0.92 -5.21 5.58
N ILE A 149 -1.96 -4.38 5.50
CA ILE A 149 -2.77 -3.96 6.65
C ILE A 149 -3.46 -5.18 7.28
N ALA A 150 -4.11 -6.01 6.46
CA ALA A 150 -4.80 -7.21 6.91
C ALA A 150 -3.87 -8.20 7.65
N ALA A 151 -2.63 -8.34 7.21
CA ALA A 151 -1.64 -9.21 7.86
C ALA A 151 -1.32 -8.80 9.31
N VAL A 152 -1.53 -7.53 9.67
CA VAL A 152 -1.27 -7.01 11.03
C VAL A 152 -2.56 -6.91 11.83
N THR A 153 -3.65 -6.47 11.20
CA THR A 153 -4.94 -6.20 11.89
C THR A 153 -5.83 -7.43 12.00
N GLY A 154 -5.64 -8.45 11.14
CA GLY A 154 -6.55 -9.58 11.00
C GLY A 154 -7.86 -9.25 10.27
N ILE A 155 -8.08 -7.99 9.85
CA ILE A 155 -9.30 -7.59 9.14
C ILE A 155 -9.26 -8.14 7.71
N PRO A 156 -10.32 -8.83 7.23
CA PRO A 156 -10.34 -9.41 5.89
C PRO A 156 -10.32 -8.34 4.79
N VAL A 157 -9.76 -8.70 3.63
CA VAL A 157 -9.74 -7.85 2.43
C VAL A 157 -10.77 -8.37 1.44
N ASP A 158 -11.71 -7.51 1.02
CA ASP A 158 -12.65 -7.80 -0.06
C ASP A 158 -12.25 -7.00 -1.32
N THR A 159 -11.82 -7.71 -2.35
CA THR A 159 -11.40 -7.14 -3.62
C THR A 159 -12.51 -7.06 -4.66
N GLU A 160 -13.68 -7.64 -4.34
CA GLU A 160 -14.82 -7.78 -5.26
C GLU A 160 -15.99 -6.85 -4.93
N ALA A 161 -16.01 -6.30 -3.70
CA ALA A 161 -17.07 -5.41 -3.24
C ALA A 161 -17.25 -4.16 -4.12
N VAL A 162 -16.17 -3.69 -4.77
CA VAL A 162 -16.19 -2.47 -5.60
C VAL A 162 -15.43 -2.69 -6.89
N VAL A 163 -15.99 -2.25 -8.02
CA VAL A 163 -15.39 -2.35 -9.35
C VAL A 163 -15.24 -0.99 -10.03
N ARG A 164 -14.18 -0.82 -10.82
CA ARG A 164 -13.97 0.36 -11.64
C ARG A 164 -14.37 0.11 -13.09
N ARG A 165 -15.53 0.62 -13.50
CA ARG A 165 -16.08 0.41 -14.84
C ARG A 165 -15.47 1.31 -15.90
N LYS A 166 -15.10 2.55 -15.55
CA LYS A 166 -14.59 3.52 -16.53
C LYS A 166 -13.07 3.63 -16.48
N TYR A 167 -12.45 3.51 -17.64
CA TYR A 167 -11.04 3.81 -17.82
C TYR A 167 -10.81 5.32 -17.65
N THR A 168 -9.86 5.69 -16.80
CA THR A 168 -9.40 7.07 -16.67
C THR A 168 -7.90 7.12 -16.96
N GLU A 169 -7.48 8.05 -17.79
CA GLU A 169 -6.06 8.27 -18.08
C GLU A 169 -5.24 8.63 -16.84
N THR A 170 -3.92 8.67 -16.99
CA THR A 170 -3.02 9.00 -15.89
C THR A 170 -3.26 10.44 -15.40
N GLN A 171 -3.62 10.59 -14.14
CA GLN A 171 -4.05 11.87 -13.54
C GLN A 171 -2.89 12.75 -13.02
N THR A 172 -1.66 12.46 -13.41
CA THR A 172 -0.45 13.17 -12.91
C THR A 172 -0.42 14.64 -13.26
N ARG A 173 -1.14 15.07 -14.28
CA ARG A 173 -1.22 16.48 -14.75
C ARG A 173 -2.50 17.20 -14.31
N LYS A 174 -3.43 16.53 -13.63
CA LYS A 174 -4.72 17.10 -13.22
C LYS A 174 -4.65 17.74 -11.84
N SER A 175 -5.47 18.78 -11.63
CA SER A 175 -5.66 19.45 -10.34
C SER A 175 -6.27 18.48 -9.28
N ILE A 176 -6.22 18.87 -8.02
CA ILE A 176 -6.82 18.08 -6.92
C ILE A 176 -8.33 17.91 -7.13
N PHE A 177 -9.01 18.97 -7.58
CA PHE A 177 -10.45 18.98 -7.81
C PHE A 177 -10.85 18.04 -8.96
N GLU A 178 -10.17 18.11 -10.11
CA GLU A 178 -10.41 17.21 -11.25
C GLU A 178 -10.13 15.75 -10.93
N ARG A 179 -9.15 15.46 -10.04
CA ARG A 179 -8.88 14.10 -9.56
C ARG A 179 -10.00 13.58 -8.69
N TRP A 180 -10.59 14.44 -7.87
CA TRP A 180 -11.70 14.12 -6.99
C TRP A 180 -12.96 13.71 -7.79
N GLU A 181 -13.40 14.54 -8.73
CA GLU A 181 -14.55 14.22 -9.58
C GLU A 181 -14.37 12.88 -10.31
N LEU A 182 -13.21 12.66 -10.92
CA LEU A 182 -12.93 11.42 -11.66
C LEU A 182 -12.82 10.18 -10.77
N SER A 183 -12.52 10.34 -9.49
CA SER A 183 -12.39 9.21 -8.57
C SER A 183 -13.73 8.68 -8.10
N LEU A 184 -14.65 9.56 -7.72
CA LEU A 184 -15.94 9.17 -7.13
C LEU A 184 -16.98 8.71 -8.14
N ILE A 185 -17.02 9.32 -9.34
CA ILE A 185 -18.07 9.07 -10.34
C ILE A 185 -17.94 7.68 -11.00
N HIS A 186 -16.81 7.00 -10.85
CA HIS A 186 -16.50 5.79 -11.64
C HIS A 186 -16.24 4.53 -10.81
N ILE A 187 -16.46 4.58 -9.51
CA ILE A 187 -16.40 3.44 -8.61
C ILE A 187 -17.84 3.07 -8.24
N SER A 188 -18.26 1.86 -8.56
CA SER A 188 -19.60 1.35 -8.27
C SER A 188 -19.51 -0.06 -7.69
N GLU A 189 -20.53 -0.44 -6.94
CA GLU A 189 -20.70 -1.83 -6.54
C GLU A 189 -20.84 -2.74 -7.77
N PRO A 190 -20.33 -3.98 -7.72
CA PRO A 190 -20.54 -4.96 -8.77
C PRO A 190 -22.05 -5.25 -8.85
N THR A 191 -22.59 -5.22 -10.06
CA THR A 191 -23.98 -5.63 -10.27
C THR A 191 -24.05 -7.14 -9.98
N ARG A 192 -24.55 -7.53 -8.82
CA ARG A 192 -24.91 -8.92 -8.55
C ARG A 192 -26.02 -9.28 -9.54
N PRO A 193 -25.92 -10.39 -10.29
CA PRO A 193 -27.06 -10.87 -11.04
C PRO A 193 -28.21 -11.09 -10.05
N ARG A 194 -29.33 -10.42 -10.25
CA ARG A 194 -30.56 -10.73 -9.50
C ARG A 194 -30.88 -12.17 -9.83
N LEU A 195 -30.76 -13.06 -8.87
CA LEU A 195 -31.40 -14.36 -8.93
C LEU A 195 -32.89 -14.09 -9.04
N ILE A 196 -33.43 -14.26 -10.24
CA ILE A 196 -34.88 -14.28 -10.47
C ILE A 196 -35.37 -15.58 -9.86
N SER A 197 -36.04 -15.47 -8.74
CA SER A 197 -36.82 -16.54 -8.13
C SER A 197 -38.12 -16.77 -8.90
#